data_f9e475db2e4f116fcb43e60ba32697c4
#
_entry.id   f9e475db2e4f116fcb43e60ba32697c4
#
_cell.length_a   1.000
_cell.length_b   1.000
_cell.length_c   1.000
_cell.angle_alpha   90.00
_cell.angle_beta   90.00
_cell.angle_gamma   90.00
#
_symmetry.space_group_name_H-M   'P 1'
#
loop_
_entity.id
_entity.type
_entity.pdbx_description
1 polymer ?
#
loop_
_entity_poly.entity_id
_entity_poly.type
_entity_poly.pdbx_seq_one_letter_code
_entity_poly.pdbx_strand_id
1 'polypeptide(L)'
;MNFRSLSSKHIVFLIIVAVLFFAWGAWLTKPAAPASALKWLSGWQQQVLDPLAQDQLHLSELAHQVSGDLWLQPRKDGARLLFRGSFEESGQPWAVEGDVQMDAAEMSSLMAAAGLTLQDDEQPLSAQMLAPLGKHRVSAITVLAPKDIAPERLVSSIGQPRLRLELPAGVAWVYPQQGLTAHILDDAVQLIRIVPSKLLQQG
;
A
#
# COMPACT_ATOMS: atom_id res chain seq x y z
N MET A 1 36.82 -33.36 48.51
CA MET A 1 36.46 -32.06 48.01
C MET A 1 35.62 -31.33 49.03
N ASN A 2 36.21 -30.34 49.77
CA ASN A 2 35.49 -29.59 50.79
C ASN A 2 34.60 -28.55 50.17
N PHE A 3 33.30 -28.79 50.16
CA PHE A 3 32.31 -27.75 49.86
C PHE A 3 32.31 -26.76 51.04
N ARG A 4 33.02 -25.63 50.87
CA ARG A 4 32.88 -24.50 51.79
C ARG A 4 31.40 -24.10 51.79
N SER A 5 30.76 -24.19 52.99
CA SER A 5 29.38 -23.74 53.18
C SER A 5 29.26 -22.27 52.72
N LEU A 6 28.57 -22.02 51.64
CA LEU A 6 28.26 -20.66 51.24
C LEU A 6 27.46 -19.98 52.35
N SER A 7 27.94 -18.85 52.81
CA SER A 7 27.21 -18.04 53.79
C SER A 7 25.83 -17.68 53.22
N SER A 8 24.78 -17.69 54.08
CA SER A 8 23.42 -17.26 53.69
C SER A 8 23.38 -15.96 52.86
N LYS A 9 24.30 -15.04 53.16
CA LYS A 9 24.44 -13.76 52.39
C LYS A 9 24.81 -13.97 50.94
N HIS A 10 25.67 -14.94 50.65
CA HIS A 10 26.06 -15.25 49.27
C HIS A 10 24.94 -15.93 48.48
N ILE A 11 24.15 -16.77 49.16
CA ILE A 11 22.99 -17.43 48.56
C ILE A 11 21.92 -16.37 48.17
N VAL A 12 21.62 -15.46 49.12
CA VAL A 12 20.67 -14.34 48.83
C VAL A 12 21.17 -13.46 47.71
N PHE A 13 22.45 -13.12 47.66
CA PHE A 13 23.04 -12.35 46.59
C PHE A 13 22.89 -13.05 45.22
N LEU A 14 23.20 -14.35 45.14
CA LEU A 14 23.04 -15.14 43.92
C LEU A 14 21.58 -15.21 43.42
N ILE A 15 20.63 -15.33 44.36
CA ILE A 15 19.19 -15.31 44.02
C ILE A 15 18.80 -13.96 43.46
N ILE A 16 19.24 -12.85 44.05
CA ILE A 16 18.95 -11.50 43.54
C ILE A 16 19.51 -11.32 42.12
N VAL A 17 20.77 -11.73 41.89
CA VAL A 17 21.40 -11.65 40.59
C VAL A 17 20.64 -12.50 39.56
N ALA A 18 20.26 -13.73 39.92
CA ALA A 18 19.47 -14.59 39.02
C ALA A 18 18.12 -13.95 38.68
N VAL A 19 17.39 -13.41 39.67
CA VAL A 19 16.10 -12.74 39.46
C VAL A 19 16.27 -11.53 38.53
N LEU A 20 17.33 -10.73 38.69
CA LEU A 20 17.62 -9.60 37.83
C LEU A 20 17.91 -10.04 36.37
N PHE A 21 18.69 -11.11 36.20
CA PHE A 21 18.95 -11.67 34.85
C PHE A 21 17.69 -12.23 34.22
N PHE A 22 16.84 -12.93 34.96
CA PHE A 22 15.56 -13.43 34.46
C PHE A 22 14.60 -12.28 34.12
N ALA A 23 14.51 -11.24 34.94
CA ALA A 23 13.69 -10.07 34.68
C ALA A 23 14.18 -9.32 33.46
N TRP A 24 15.49 -9.16 33.28
CA TRP A 24 16.10 -8.54 32.12
C TRP A 24 15.88 -9.39 30.85
N GLY A 25 16.09 -10.70 30.92
CA GLY A 25 15.79 -11.63 29.83
C GLY A 25 14.31 -11.59 29.41
N ALA A 26 13.40 -11.59 30.38
CA ALA A 26 11.95 -11.46 30.12
C ALA A 26 11.58 -10.10 29.51
N TRP A 27 12.29 -9.02 29.86
CA TRP A 27 12.09 -7.71 29.26
C TRP A 27 12.58 -7.67 27.81
N LEU A 28 13.72 -8.29 27.50
CA LEU A 28 14.26 -8.39 26.14
C LEU A 28 13.41 -9.28 25.21
N THR A 29 12.69 -10.26 25.79
CA THR A 29 11.82 -11.18 25.04
C THR A 29 10.37 -10.71 24.94
N LYS A 30 10.05 -9.53 25.50
CA LYS A 30 8.70 -8.98 25.31
C LYS A 30 8.44 -8.81 23.82
N PRO A 31 7.44 -9.50 23.25
CA PRO A 31 7.06 -9.27 21.88
C PRO A 31 6.70 -7.78 21.73
N ALA A 32 7.22 -7.14 20.69
CA ALA A 32 6.79 -5.79 20.33
C ALA A 32 5.26 -5.78 20.20
N ALA A 33 4.62 -4.73 20.69
CA ALA A 33 3.18 -4.58 20.50
C ALA A 33 2.87 -4.70 19.00
N PRO A 34 1.81 -5.44 18.62
CA PRO A 34 1.45 -5.57 17.22
C PRO A 34 1.27 -4.19 16.60
N ALA A 35 1.85 -3.98 15.44
CA ALA A 35 1.72 -2.71 14.71
C ALA A 35 0.24 -2.45 14.41
N SER A 36 -0.18 -1.19 14.53
CA SER A 36 -1.57 -0.81 14.23
C SER A 36 -1.88 -1.04 12.75
N ALA A 37 -2.99 -1.72 12.45
CA ALA A 37 -3.43 -1.97 11.09
C ALA A 37 -3.68 -0.66 10.31
N LEU A 38 -3.57 -0.72 8.98
CA LEU A 38 -3.96 0.34 8.07
C LEU A 38 -5.48 0.29 7.90
N LYS A 39 -6.19 1.22 8.54
CA LYS A 39 -7.66 1.22 8.58
C LYS A 39 -8.30 1.39 7.20
N TRP A 40 -7.65 2.16 6.32
CA TRP A 40 -8.16 2.38 4.97
C TRP A 40 -8.26 1.08 4.15
N LEU A 41 -7.35 0.11 4.36
CA LEU A 41 -7.44 -1.19 3.68
C LEU A 41 -8.74 -1.92 4.00
N SER A 42 -9.14 -1.95 5.27
CA SER A 42 -10.42 -2.55 5.66
C SER A 42 -11.62 -1.71 5.21
N GLY A 43 -11.50 -0.37 5.25
CA GLY A 43 -12.55 0.55 4.78
C GLY A 43 -12.80 0.43 3.27
N TRP A 44 -11.76 0.20 2.49
CA TRP A 44 -11.85 0.06 1.03
C TRP A 44 -12.18 -1.35 0.56
N GLN A 45 -12.18 -2.35 1.43
CA GLN A 45 -12.28 -3.76 1.05
C GLN A 45 -13.44 -4.01 0.06
N GLN A 46 -14.66 -3.68 0.45
CA GLN A 46 -15.85 -3.98 -0.34
C GLN A 46 -16.09 -3.01 -1.50
N GLN A 47 -15.67 -1.75 -1.36
CA GLN A 47 -16.03 -0.69 -2.30
C GLN A 47 -14.97 -0.43 -3.36
N VAL A 48 -13.71 -0.81 -3.10
CA VAL A 48 -12.59 -0.56 -4.01
C VAL A 48 -11.81 -1.85 -4.28
N LEU A 49 -11.33 -2.54 -3.22
CA LEU A 49 -10.38 -3.64 -3.39
C LEU A 49 -11.03 -4.87 -4.04
N ASP A 50 -12.19 -5.29 -3.56
CA ASP A 50 -12.90 -6.45 -4.11
C ASP A 50 -13.38 -6.21 -5.55
N PRO A 51 -14.00 -5.06 -5.91
CA PRO A 51 -14.33 -4.76 -7.29
C PRO A 51 -13.10 -4.66 -8.20
N LEU A 52 -12.00 -4.06 -7.74
CA LEU A 52 -10.76 -3.99 -8.52
C LEU A 52 -10.15 -5.38 -8.73
N ALA A 53 -10.11 -6.21 -7.68
CA ALA A 53 -9.60 -7.58 -7.78
C ALA A 53 -10.38 -8.41 -8.82
N GLN A 54 -11.67 -8.13 -9.01
CA GLN A 54 -12.57 -8.76 -9.98
C GLN A 54 -12.59 -8.05 -11.35
N ASP A 55 -11.79 -6.99 -11.54
CA ASP A 55 -11.78 -6.18 -12.77
C ASP A 55 -13.13 -5.48 -13.05
N GLN A 56 -13.80 -5.01 -11.99
CA GLN A 56 -15.13 -4.41 -12.04
C GLN A 56 -15.21 -3.00 -11.44
N LEU A 57 -14.12 -2.48 -10.88
CA LEU A 57 -14.12 -1.15 -10.28
C LEU A 57 -14.30 -0.06 -11.33
N HIS A 58 -15.26 0.84 -11.10
CA HIS A 58 -15.48 2.02 -11.93
C HIS A 58 -14.87 3.28 -11.30
N LEU A 59 -14.52 4.24 -12.16
CA LEU A 59 -13.96 5.52 -11.73
C LEU A 59 -14.87 6.27 -10.75
N SER A 60 -16.19 6.23 -10.96
CA SER A 60 -17.16 6.86 -10.06
C SER A 60 -17.09 6.29 -8.64
N GLU A 61 -16.86 4.98 -8.48
CA GLU A 61 -16.75 4.31 -7.18
C GLU A 61 -15.46 4.74 -6.46
N LEU A 62 -14.34 4.79 -7.19
CA LEU A 62 -13.09 5.31 -6.65
C LEU A 62 -13.20 6.78 -6.23
N ALA A 63 -13.84 7.62 -7.04
CA ALA A 63 -14.04 9.03 -6.77
C ALA A 63 -14.98 9.31 -5.58
N HIS A 64 -15.82 8.36 -5.19
CA HIS A 64 -16.59 8.45 -3.94
C HIS A 64 -15.74 8.22 -2.68
N GLN A 65 -14.63 7.48 -2.81
CA GLN A 65 -13.73 7.16 -1.69
C GLN A 65 -12.58 8.16 -1.54
N VAL A 66 -12.17 8.77 -2.65
CA VAL A 66 -11.00 9.63 -2.73
C VAL A 66 -11.36 10.91 -3.47
N SER A 67 -11.08 12.04 -2.87
CA SER A 67 -11.19 13.35 -3.57
C SER A 67 -10.01 13.52 -4.51
N GLY A 68 -10.29 13.79 -5.78
CA GLY A 68 -9.24 13.93 -6.78
C GLY A 68 -9.75 14.41 -8.13
N ASP A 69 -8.82 14.56 -9.06
CA ASP A 69 -9.03 15.06 -10.41
C ASP A 69 -8.53 14.08 -11.47
N LEU A 70 -9.05 14.22 -12.68
CA LEU A 70 -8.58 13.48 -13.84
C LEU A 70 -7.40 14.21 -14.48
N TRP A 71 -6.42 13.42 -14.89
CA TRP A 71 -5.23 13.87 -15.59
C TRP A 71 -5.06 13.13 -16.90
N LEU A 72 -4.86 13.87 -17.98
CA LEU A 72 -4.51 13.32 -19.28
C LEU A 72 -2.99 13.38 -19.42
N GLN A 73 -2.37 12.20 -19.54
CA GLN A 73 -0.93 12.05 -19.63
C GLN A 73 -0.54 11.57 -21.03
N PRO A 74 -0.10 12.50 -21.92
CA PRO A 74 0.47 12.12 -23.19
C PRO A 74 1.77 11.33 -22.99
N ARG A 75 1.99 10.29 -23.79
CA ARG A 75 3.22 9.49 -23.77
C ARG A 75 3.53 8.99 -25.17
N LYS A 76 4.79 8.71 -25.48
CA LYS A 76 5.23 8.21 -26.79
C LYS A 76 4.62 6.83 -27.15
N ASP A 77 4.30 6.03 -26.14
CA ASP A 77 3.69 4.71 -26.27
C ASP A 77 2.15 4.72 -26.20
N GLY A 78 1.54 5.90 -26.16
CA GLY A 78 0.10 6.13 -26.08
C GLY A 78 -0.29 6.96 -24.85
N ALA A 79 -1.33 7.78 -24.99
CA ALA A 79 -1.83 8.59 -23.88
C ALA A 79 -2.49 7.72 -22.79
N ARG A 80 -2.48 8.20 -21.55
CA ARG A 80 -3.16 7.56 -20.41
C ARG A 80 -4.09 8.55 -19.73
N LEU A 81 -5.21 8.05 -19.25
CA LEU A 81 -6.11 8.79 -18.37
C LEU A 81 -5.87 8.32 -16.93
N LEU A 82 -5.50 9.24 -16.06
CA LEU A 82 -5.21 8.98 -14.67
C LEU A 82 -6.21 9.72 -13.78
N PHE A 83 -6.63 9.07 -12.71
CA PHE A 83 -7.30 9.74 -11.59
C PHE A 83 -6.26 9.94 -10.48
N ARG A 84 -6.04 11.17 -10.06
CA ARG A 84 -5.11 11.49 -8.96
C ARG A 84 -5.85 12.16 -7.83
N GLY A 85 -5.66 11.64 -6.65
CA GLY A 85 -6.29 12.15 -5.44
C GLY A 85 -5.48 11.85 -4.19
N SER A 86 -6.08 12.16 -3.05
CA SER A 86 -5.48 11.87 -1.75
C SER A 86 -6.55 11.62 -0.70
N PHE A 87 -6.16 10.89 0.33
CA PHE A 87 -6.96 10.71 1.55
C PHE A 87 -6.04 10.80 2.77
N GLU A 88 -6.63 10.99 3.93
CA GLU A 88 -5.89 11.04 5.19
C GLU A 88 -6.13 9.80 6.03
N GLU A 89 -5.07 9.24 6.60
CA GLU A 89 -5.14 8.25 7.66
C GLU A 89 -4.20 8.61 8.79
N SER A 90 -4.73 8.69 10.00
CA SER A 90 -3.97 9.03 11.21
C SER A 90 -3.22 10.37 11.10
N GLY A 91 -3.80 11.35 10.41
CA GLY A 91 -3.21 12.67 10.18
C GLY A 91 -2.07 12.70 9.15
N GLN A 92 -1.90 11.62 8.38
CA GLN A 92 -0.91 11.53 7.32
C GLN A 92 -1.59 11.43 5.95
N PRO A 93 -1.17 12.24 4.95
CA PRO A 93 -1.72 12.18 3.61
C PRO A 93 -1.18 10.98 2.84
N TRP A 94 -2.07 10.25 2.20
CA TRP A 94 -1.78 9.19 1.25
C TRP A 94 -2.18 9.65 -0.14
N ALA A 95 -1.28 9.58 -1.12
CA ALA A 95 -1.62 9.91 -2.49
C ALA A 95 -2.10 8.67 -3.24
N VAL A 96 -3.06 8.87 -4.13
CA VAL A 96 -3.69 7.81 -4.93
C VAL A 96 -3.60 8.16 -6.39
N GLU A 97 -3.18 7.19 -7.22
CA GLU A 97 -3.24 7.28 -8.66
C GLU A 97 -3.98 6.05 -9.19
N GLY A 98 -5.09 6.27 -9.90
CA GLY A 98 -5.88 5.25 -10.57
C GLY A 98 -5.65 5.28 -12.08
N ASP A 99 -5.31 4.14 -12.68
CA ASP A 99 -5.24 3.98 -14.13
C ASP A 99 -6.65 3.75 -14.68
N VAL A 100 -7.20 4.71 -15.43
CA VAL A 100 -8.54 4.61 -16.02
C VAL A 100 -8.44 4.00 -17.42
N GLN A 101 -9.13 2.87 -17.60
CA GLN A 101 -9.14 2.17 -18.88
C GLN A 101 -10.05 2.90 -19.87
N MET A 102 -9.52 3.18 -21.04
CA MET A 102 -10.23 3.83 -22.16
C MET A 102 -9.82 3.16 -23.47
N ASP A 103 -10.72 3.06 -24.43
CA ASP A 103 -10.34 2.56 -25.74
C ASP A 103 -9.53 3.60 -26.54
N ALA A 104 -8.85 3.13 -27.58
CA ALA A 104 -7.94 3.98 -28.37
C ALA A 104 -8.67 5.12 -29.10
N ALA A 105 -9.90 4.90 -29.52
CA ALA A 105 -10.70 5.90 -30.25
C ALA A 105 -11.20 6.99 -29.31
N GLU A 106 -11.70 6.59 -28.13
CA GLU A 106 -12.10 7.52 -27.07
C GLU A 106 -10.91 8.34 -26.57
N MET A 107 -9.76 7.69 -26.32
CA MET A 107 -8.53 8.37 -25.91
C MET A 107 -8.06 9.39 -26.94
N SER A 108 -8.06 9.01 -28.23
CA SER A 108 -7.72 9.93 -29.33
C SER A 108 -8.67 11.14 -29.40
N SER A 109 -9.95 10.89 -29.22
CA SER A 109 -10.97 11.95 -29.19
C SER A 109 -10.78 12.89 -28.00
N LEU A 110 -10.46 12.34 -26.82
CA LEU A 110 -10.20 13.12 -25.61
C LEU A 110 -8.94 13.97 -25.75
N MET A 111 -7.86 13.41 -26.32
CA MET A 111 -6.63 14.14 -26.64
C MET A 111 -6.89 15.31 -27.61
N ALA A 112 -7.64 15.05 -28.69
CA ALA A 112 -7.99 16.07 -29.66
C ALA A 112 -8.87 17.18 -29.05
N ALA A 113 -9.85 16.83 -28.22
CA ALA A 113 -10.69 17.80 -27.51
C ALA A 113 -9.90 18.66 -26.50
N ALA A 114 -8.86 18.09 -25.88
CA ALA A 114 -7.95 18.82 -25.01
C ALA A 114 -6.88 19.63 -25.77
N GLY A 115 -6.78 19.47 -27.08
CA GLY A 115 -5.76 20.13 -27.90
C GLY A 115 -4.35 19.61 -27.65
N LEU A 116 -4.21 18.35 -27.22
CA LEU A 116 -2.94 17.75 -26.82
C LEU A 116 -2.40 16.80 -27.90
N THR A 117 -1.08 16.77 -28.02
CA THR A 117 -0.31 15.80 -28.80
C THR A 117 0.46 14.85 -27.85
N LEU A 118 1.05 13.78 -28.39
CA LEU A 118 1.83 12.81 -27.58
C LEU A 118 3.15 13.38 -27.03
N GLN A 119 3.55 14.60 -27.44
CA GLN A 119 4.76 15.29 -27.02
C GLN A 119 4.50 16.33 -25.92
N ASP A 120 3.23 16.62 -25.65
CA ASP A 120 2.87 17.62 -24.65
C ASP A 120 3.00 17.06 -23.23
N ASP A 121 3.12 17.95 -22.26
CA ASP A 121 3.11 17.61 -20.83
C ASP A 121 1.72 17.16 -20.38
N GLU A 122 1.67 16.44 -19.29
CA GLU A 122 0.41 16.02 -18.68
C GLU A 122 -0.42 17.23 -18.21
N GLN A 123 -1.73 17.15 -18.35
CA GLN A 123 -2.64 18.22 -17.97
C GLN A 123 -3.83 17.72 -17.18
N PRO A 124 -4.29 18.49 -16.17
CA PRO A 124 -5.53 18.19 -15.48
C PRO A 124 -6.71 18.44 -16.39
N LEU A 125 -7.69 17.55 -16.35
CA LEU A 125 -8.98 17.77 -17.01
C LEU A 125 -9.92 18.58 -16.12
N SER A 126 -10.90 19.25 -16.74
CA SER A 126 -11.96 19.91 -15.97
C SER A 126 -12.66 18.92 -15.04
N ALA A 127 -12.95 19.34 -13.80
CA ALA A 127 -13.69 18.53 -12.83
C ALA A 127 -15.06 18.04 -13.36
N GLN A 128 -15.64 18.76 -14.31
CA GLN A 128 -16.90 18.37 -14.98
C GLN A 128 -16.76 17.08 -15.79
N MET A 129 -15.54 16.69 -16.18
CA MET A 129 -15.27 15.46 -16.93
C MET A 129 -15.38 14.19 -16.08
N LEU A 130 -15.32 14.32 -14.75
CA LEU A 130 -15.38 13.16 -13.86
C LEU A 130 -16.71 12.39 -13.99
N ALA A 131 -17.83 13.10 -14.05
CA ALA A 131 -19.16 12.47 -14.14
C ALA A 131 -19.37 11.70 -15.48
N PRO A 132 -19.15 12.29 -16.66
CA PRO A 132 -19.29 11.55 -17.91
C PRO A 132 -18.30 10.38 -18.06
N LEU A 133 -17.08 10.49 -17.48
CA LEU A 133 -16.08 9.43 -17.54
C LEU A 133 -16.21 8.41 -16.40
N GLY A 134 -17.12 8.62 -15.45
CA GLY A 134 -17.31 7.78 -14.26
C GLY A 134 -17.61 6.30 -14.54
N LYS A 135 -18.09 5.95 -15.74
CA LYS A 135 -18.38 4.58 -16.18
C LYS A 135 -17.12 3.76 -16.54
N HIS A 136 -16.01 4.44 -16.82
CA HIS A 136 -14.78 3.76 -17.23
C HIS A 136 -14.23 2.95 -16.07
N ARG A 137 -13.64 1.79 -16.40
CA ARG A 137 -13.03 0.94 -15.40
C ARG A 137 -11.68 1.48 -14.95
N VAL A 138 -11.38 1.24 -13.70
CA VAL A 138 -10.03 1.44 -13.14
C VAL A 138 -9.30 0.12 -13.25
N SER A 139 -8.21 0.08 -14.01
CA SER A 139 -7.42 -1.13 -14.25
C SER A 139 -6.30 -1.36 -13.22
N ALA A 140 -5.90 -0.31 -12.52
CA ALA A 140 -4.94 -0.39 -11.43
C ALA A 140 -5.07 0.82 -10.51
N ILE A 141 -4.70 0.64 -9.25
CA ILE A 141 -4.53 1.73 -8.29
C ILE A 141 -3.13 1.65 -7.71
N THR A 142 -2.45 2.79 -7.66
CA THR A 142 -1.20 2.96 -6.92
C THR A 142 -1.44 3.90 -5.76
N VAL A 143 -1.17 3.44 -4.56
CA VAL A 143 -1.26 4.24 -3.32
C VAL A 143 0.15 4.51 -2.86
N LEU A 144 0.54 5.78 -2.83
CA LEU A 144 1.84 6.22 -2.32
C LEU A 144 1.74 6.43 -0.82
N ALA A 145 2.57 5.73 -0.09
CA ALA A 145 2.59 5.83 1.37
C ALA A 145 3.29 7.13 1.82
N PRO A 146 2.84 7.74 2.92
CA PRO A 146 3.64 8.74 3.61
C PRO A 146 4.93 8.11 4.15
N LYS A 147 5.87 8.94 4.59
CA LYS A 147 7.14 8.46 5.14
C LYS A 147 6.93 7.56 6.36
N ASP A 148 7.83 6.61 6.54
CA ASP A 148 7.98 5.78 7.75
C ASP A 148 6.78 4.87 8.08
N ILE A 149 6.08 4.39 7.06
CA ILE A 149 5.04 3.37 7.25
C ILE A 149 5.69 1.99 7.39
N ALA A 150 5.69 1.45 8.60
CA ALA A 150 6.25 0.15 8.90
C ALA A 150 5.50 -0.98 8.14
N PRO A 151 6.21 -1.93 7.49
CA PRO A 151 5.60 -3.04 6.75
C PRO A 151 4.72 -3.94 7.62
N GLU A 152 5.00 -4.02 8.93
CA GLU A 152 4.20 -4.77 9.91
C GLU A 152 2.75 -4.30 9.98
N ARG A 153 2.48 -3.04 9.61
CA ARG A 153 1.12 -2.51 9.50
C ARG A 153 0.32 -3.19 8.39
N LEU A 154 0.97 -3.55 7.27
CA LEU A 154 0.35 -4.37 6.21
C LEU A 154 0.05 -5.78 6.73
N VAL A 155 1.02 -6.41 7.42
CA VAL A 155 0.82 -7.73 8.02
C VAL A 155 -0.35 -7.72 9.01
N SER A 156 -0.46 -6.68 9.81
CA SER A 156 -1.57 -6.51 10.76
C SER A 156 -2.91 -6.27 10.07
N SER A 157 -2.91 -5.77 8.82
CA SER A 157 -4.13 -5.46 8.05
C SER A 157 -4.64 -6.62 7.22
N ILE A 158 -3.75 -7.30 6.48
CA ILE A 158 -4.11 -8.29 5.45
C ILE A 158 -3.34 -9.61 5.58
N GLY A 159 -2.57 -9.79 6.67
CA GLY A 159 -1.79 -10.99 6.93
C GLY A 159 -0.42 -11.01 6.28
N GLN A 160 0.23 -12.17 6.32
CA GLN A 160 1.56 -12.35 5.74
C GLN A 160 1.51 -12.35 4.20
N PRO A 161 2.50 -11.75 3.52
CA PRO A 161 2.61 -11.84 2.06
C PRO A 161 2.85 -13.29 1.63
N ARG A 162 2.26 -13.68 0.51
CA ARG A 162 2.48 -15.00 -0.07
C ARG A 162 3.88 -15.15 -0.69
N LEU A 163 4.38 -14.06 -1.29
CA LEU A 163 5.70 -13.99 -1.89
C LEU A 163 6.42 -12.73 -1.44
N ARG A 164 7.75 -12.86 -1.30
CA ARG A 164 8.67 -11.73 -1.13
C ARG A 164 9.71 -11.82 -2.22
N LEU A 165 9.80 -10.79 -3.05
CA LEU A 165 10.69 -10.73 -4.20
C LEU A 165 11.74 -9.66 -3.94
N GLU A 166 13.00 -10.06 -3.99
CA GLU A 166 14.12 -9.11 -3.95
C GLU A 166 14.16 -8.31 -5.26
N LEU A 167 14.26 -7.00 -5.12
CA LEU A 167 14.37 -6.05 -6.23
C LEU A 167 15.72 -5.34 -6.15
N PRO A 168 16.20 -4.73 -7.25
CA PRO A 168 17.40 -3.89 -7.21
C PRO A 168 17.32 -2.77 -6.17
N ALA A 169 16.11 -2.31 -5.86
CA ALA A 169 15.85 -1.33 -4.81
C ALA A 169 14.74 -1.87 -3.90
N GLY A 170 15.13 -2.53 -2.80
CA GLY A 170 14.22 -3.00 -1.76
C GLY A 170 13.56 -4.34 -2.04
N VAL A 171 12.36 -4.54 -1.50
CA VAL A 171 11.63 -5.81 -1.55
C VAL A 171 10.18 -5.57 -1.98
N ALA A 172 9.63 -6.44 -2.84
CA ALA A 172 8.20 -6.45 -3.13
C ALA A 172 7.50 -7.56 -2.34
N TRP A 173 6.47 -7.19 -1.59
CA TRP A 173 5.57 -8.11 -0.91
C TRP A 173 4.30 -8.30 -1.74
N VAL A 174 4.02 -9.55 -2.11
CA VAL A 174 2.94 -9.87 -3.04
C VAL A 174 1.82 -10.63 -2.33
N TYR A 175 0.59 -10.16 -2.52
CA TYR A 175 -0.66 -10.71 -2.02
C TYR A 175 -1.59 -11.04 -3.19
N PRO A 176 -1.43 -12.20 -3.84
CA PRO A 176 -2.11 -12.50 -5.10
C PRO A 176 -3.63 -12.54 -5.00
N GLN A 177 -4.18 -12.95 -3.85
CA GLN A 177 -5.62 -13.02 -3.64
C GLN A 177 -6.27 -11.64 -3.62
N GLN A 178 -5.57 -10.65 -3.06
CA GLN A 178 -6.02 -9.25 -2.99
C GLN A 178 -5.62 -8.44 -4.23
N GLY A 179 -4.86 -9.03 -5.15
CA GLY A 179 -4.30 -8.28 -6.28
C GLY A 179 -3.28 -7.22 -5.88
N LEU A 180 -2.66 -7.34 -4.70
CA LEU A 180 -1.86 -6.28 -4.08
C LEU A 180 -0.37 -6.62 -4.11
N THR A 181 0.45 -5.62 -4.45
CA THR A 181 1.91 -5.65 -4.32
C THR A 181 2.38 -4.41 -3.58
N ALA A 182 3.08 -4.58 -2.47
CA ALA A 182 3.68 -3.49 -1.71
C ALA A 182 5.19 -3.44 -1.97
N HIS A 183 5.71 -2.26 -2.28
CA HIS A 183 7.13 -2.01 -2.42
C HIS A 183 7.68 -1.45 -1.11
N ILE A 184 8.71 -2.09 -0.59
CA ILE A 184 9.34 -1.78 0.70
C ILE A 184 10.79 -1.43 0.42
N LEU A 185 11.21 -0.29 0.93
CA LEU A 185 12.58 0.21 0.86
C LEU A 185 12.93 0.81 2.23
N ASP A 186 14.13 0.51 2.74
CA ASP A 186 14.62 0.99 4.04
C ASP A 186 13.62 0.74 5.19
N ASP A 187 13.09 -0.49 5.24
CA ASP A 187 12.08 -0.92 6.24
C ASP A 187 10.79 -0.07 6.26
N ALA A 188 10.48 0.63 5.17
CA ALA A 188 9.27 1.42 5.03
C ALA A 188 8.50 1.07 3.74
N VAL A 189 7.18 1.04 3.83
CA VAL A 189 6.29 0.91 2.65
C VAL A 189 6.37 2.21 1.86
N GLN A 190 6.79 2.13 0.59
CA GLN A 190 6.87 3.28 -0.31
C GLN A 190 5.59 3.45 -1.12
N LEU A 191 5.12 2.34 -1.68
CA LEU A 191 3.89 2.32 -2.46
C LEU A 191 3.21 0.96 -2.36
N ILE A 192 1.91 0.98 -2.59
CA ILE A 192 1.07 -0.21 -2.71
C ILE A 192 0.39 -0.15 -4.08
N ARG A 193 0.67 -1.12 -4.94
CA ARG A 193 0.00 -1.27 -6.23
C ARG A 193 -1.06 -2.34 -6.13
N ILE A 194 -2.25 -2.04 -6.63
CA ILE A 194 -3.41 -2.93 -6.62
C ILE A 194 -3.89 -3.10 -8.05
N VAL A 195 -4.06 -4.33 -8.49
CA VAL A 195 -4.46 -4.72 -9.85
C VAL A 195 -5.48 -5.86 -9.77
N PRO A 196 -6.21 -6.18 -10.86
CA PRO A 196 -7.02 -7.40 -10.91
C PRO A 196 -6.23 -8.64 -10.49
N SER A 197 -6.79 -9.44 -9.58
CA SER A 197 -6.08 -10.58 -8.96
C SER A 197 -5.59 -11.61 -9.99
N LYS A 198 -6.31 -11.75 -11.11
CA LYS A 198 -5.92 -12.61 -12.24
C LYS A 198 -4.52 -12.29 -12.79
N LEU A 199 -4.08 -11.03 -12.73
CA LEU A 199 -2.77 -10.63 -13.24
C LEU A 199 -1.61 -11.09 -12.34
N LEU A 200 -1.85 -11.31 -11.05
CA LEU A 200 -0.84 -11.81 -10.09
C LEU A 200 -0.90 -13.33 -9.90
N GLN A 201 -1.91 -14.01 -10.47
CA GLN A 201 -2.08 -15.47 -10.35
C GLN A 201 -1.53 -16.24 -11.56
N GLN A 202 -1.21 -15.54 -12.65
CA GLN A 202 -0.74 -16.13 -13.92
C GLN A 202 0.80 -16.16 -14.05
N GLY A 203 1.53 -15.76 -13.01
CA GLY A 203 3.00 -15.72 -12.95
C GLY A 203 3.61 -16.89 -12.20
#